data_448b8328c4cbb283cdc6b609922ffce8
#
_entry.id   448b8328c4cbb283cdc6b609922ffce8
#
_cell.length_a   1.000
_cell.length_b   1.000
_cell.length_c   1.000
_cell.angle_alpha   90.00
_cell.angle_beta   90.00
_cell.angle_gamma   90.00
#
_symmetry.space_group_name_H-M   'P 1'
#
loop_
_entity.id
_entity.type
_entity.pdbx_description
1 polymer ?
#
loop_
_entity_poly.entity_id
_entity_poly.type
_entity_poly.pdbx_seq_one_letter_code
_entity_poly.pdbx_strand_id
1 'polypeptide(L)'
;QVLMPIQDEVEMGLTLDELVAKVQAQPYYEPLFFDAFGSSAVTADRIANALAQFVRAMVSYQAPYDFGLVAANGNSNARFSNFTELENLGKDLFFSRRTQCSNCHETVAFSGDRARNNGLNANSTDLGLGAVTGNQRDNGKFKVNSLRNIELTSPYMHDGRFETLEEVIDF
;
A
#
# COMPACT_ATOMS: atom_id res chain seq x y z
N GLN A 1 -11.05 3.01 -3.98
CA GLN A 1 -10.37 2.12 -3.05
C GLN A 1 -10.96 2.20 -1.63
N VAL A 2 -11.10 3.40 -1.02
CA VAL A 2 -11.61 3.58 0.36
C VAL A 2 -13.07 3.16 0.58
N LEU A 3 -13.87 3.07 -0.47
CA LEU A 3 -15.27 2.62 -0.39
C LEU A 3 -15.44 1.11 -0.61
N MET A 4 -14.42 0.40 -1.07
CA MET A 4 -14.52 -1.05 -1.33
C MET A 4 -14.71 -1.85 -0.04
N PRO A 5 -13.90 -1.64 1.02
CA PRO A 5 -14.06 -2.36 2.28
C PRO A 5 -15.43 -2.14 2.94
N ILE A 6 -16.03 -0.99 2.70
CA ILE A 6 -17.35 -0.64 3.25
C ILE A 6 -18.45 -1.51 2.62
N GLN A 7 -18.33 -1.84 1.33
CA GLN A 7 -19.32 -2.59 0.57
C GLN A 7 -19.03 -4.09 0.52
N ASP A 8 -17.82 -4.51 0.90
CA ASP A 8 -17.43 -5.92 0.89
C ASP A 8 -18.16 -6.68 2.01
N GLU A 9 -18.80 -7.80 1.63
CA GLU A 9 -19.62 -8.62 2.56
C GLU A 9 -18.78 -9.26 3.67
N VAL A 10 -17.51 -9.53 3.41
CA VAL A 10 -16.58 -10.12 4.38
C VAL A 10 -16.01 -9.07 5.34
N GLU A 11 -16.07 -7.77 4.95
CA GLU A 11 -15.58 -6.67 5.78
C GLU A 11 -16.75 -5.94 6.47
N MET A 12 -17.28 -4.86 5.88
CA MET A 12 -18.34 -4.07 6.53
C MET A 12 -19.76 -4.39 6.02
N GLY A 13 -19.92 -4.89 4.81
CA GLY A 13 -21.18 -5.33 4.23
C GLY A 13 -22.27 -4.26 4.16
N LEU A 14 -21.90 -2.98 4.04
CA LEU A 14 -22.84 -1.87 3.99
C LEU A 14 -23.10 -1.40 2.56
N THR A 15 -24.30 -1.01 2.25
CA THR A 15 -24.56 -0.17 1.09
C THR A 15 -24.06 1.25 1.34
N LEU A 16 -23.80 2.01 0.29
CA LEU A 16 -23.37 3.41 0.43
C LEU A 16 -24.47 4.30 1.06
N ASP A 17 -25.73 3.97 0.82
CA ASP A 17 -26.86 4.69 1.44
C ASP A 17 -26.93 4.43 2.94
N GLU A 18 -26.70 3.20 3.39
CA GLU A 18 -26.61 2.86 4.82
C GLU A 18 -25.41 3.54 5.48
N LEU A 19 -24.26 3.60 4.80
CA LEU A 19 -23.11 4.36 5.28
C LEU A 19 -23.46 5.83 5.50
N VAL A 20 -24.05 6.48 4.50
CA VAL A 20 -24.45 7.90 4.57
C VAL A 20 -25.42 8.10 5.73
N ALA A 21 -26.45 7.24 5.86
CA ALA A 21 -27.44 7.33 6.95
C ALA A 21 -26.77 7.17 8.32
N LYS A 22 -25.85 6.22 8.48
CA LYS A 22 -25.11 6.00 9.74
C LYS A 22 -24.27 7.22 10.14
N VAL A 23 -23.56 7.81 9.20
CA VAL A 23 -22.71 8.99 9.44
C VAL A 23 -23.59 10.20 9.76
N GLN A 24 -24.65 10.43 8.99
CA GLN A 24 -25.55 11.56 9.18
C GLN A 24 -26.32 11.48 10.51
N ALA A 25 -26.57 10.30 11.03
CA ALA A 25 -27.24 10.09 12.32
C ALA A 25 -26.40 10.53 13.53
N GLN A 26 -25.11 10.77 13.35
CA GLN A 26 -24.21 11.17 14.43
C GLN A 26 -24.02 12.69 14.44
N PRO A 27 -24.51 13.41 15.44
CA PRO A 27 -24.53 14.88 15.44
C PRO A 27 -23.13 15.53 15.42
N TYR A 28 -22.11 14.82 15.87
CA TYR A 28 -20.74 15.36 15.86
C TYR A 28 -20.12 15.43 14.45
N TYR A 29 -20.68 14.73 13.45
CA TYR A 29 -20.19 14.87 12.07
C TYR A 29 -20.69 16.14 11.38
N GLU A 30 -21.83 16.71 11.77
CA GLU A 30 -22.39 17.90 11.16
C GLU A 30 -21.39 19.08 11.10
N PRO A 31 -20.79 19.53 12.22
CA PRO A 31 -19.77 20.58 12.17
C PRO A 31 -18.52 20.17 11.42
N LEU A 32 -18.07 18.90 11.52
CA LEU A 32 -16.87 18.43 10.82
C LEU A 32 -17.04 18.45 9.30
N PHE A 33 -18.23 18.06 8.80
CA PHE A 33 -18.53 18.16 7.37
C PHE A 33 -18.64 19.60 6.91
N PHE A 34 -19.21 20.48 7.73
CA PHE A 34 -19.27 21.90 7.42
C PHE A 34 -17.87 22.51 7.31
N ASP A 35 -16.99 22.23 8.26
CA ASP A 35 -15.62 22.74 8.28
C ASP A 35 -14.81 22.20 7.09
N ALA A 36 -14.98 20.93 6.73
CA ALA A 36 -14.22 20.31 5.66
C ALA A 36 -14.74 20.66 4.25
N PHE A 37 -16.05 20.84 4.08
CA PHE A 37 -16.69 20.93 2.77
C PHE A 37 -17.57 22.19 2.56
N GLY A 38 -17.66 23.08 3.54
CA GLY A 38 -18.51 24.28 3.51
C GLY A 38 -20.02 23.98 3.61
N SER A 39 -20.40 22.74 3.93
CA SER A 39 -21.79 22.29 4.08
C SER A 39 -21.86 21.04 4.92
N SER A 40 -22.85 20.93 5.79
CA SER A 40 -23.08 19.77 6.66
C SER A 40 -23.66 18.54 5.92
N ALA A 41 -23.97 18.66 4.63
CA ALA A 41 -24.51 17.53 3.85
C ALA A 41 -23.51 16.36 3.79
N VAL A 42 -23.97 15.17 4.21
CA VAL A 42 -23.20 13.92 4.14
C VAL A 42 -23.51 13.23 2.82
N THR A 43 -22.46 12.87 2.08
CA THR A 43 -22.56 12.08 0.85
C THR A 43 -21.46 11.03 0.83
N ALA A 44 -21.64 9.92 0.09
CA ALA A 44 -20.63 8.89 -0.08
C ALA A 44 -19.30 9.47 -0.64
N ASP A 45 -19.37 10.38 -1.59
CA ASP A 45 -18.17 11.03 -2.16
C ASP A 45 -17.42 11.89 -1.14
N ARG A 46 -18.12 12.61 -0.27
CA ARG A 46 -17.48 13.39 0.79
C ARG A 46 -16.83 12.51 1.84
N ILE A 47 -17.50 11.41 2.22
CA ILE A 47 -16.92 10.39 3.10
C ILE A 47 -15.66 9.80 2.46
N ALA A 48 -15.74 9.40 1.16
CA ALA A 48 -14.59 8.87 0.43
C ALA A 48 -13.42 9.87 0.36
N ASN A 49 -13.71 11.15 0.12
CA ASN A 49 -12.71 12.22 0.06
C ASN A 49 -12.04 12.43 1.43
N ALA A 50 -12.81 12.47 2.52
CA ALA A 50 -12.27 12.59 3.87
C ALA A 50 -11.36 11.41 4.23
N LEU A 51 -11.81 10.18 4.00
CA LEU A 51 -11.02 8.96 4.21
C LEU A 51 -9.76 8.94 3.34
N ALA A 52 -9.86 9.33 2.07
CA ALA A 52 -8.72 9.38 1.17
C ALA A 52 -7.67 10.40 1.63
N GLN A 53 -8.08 11.55 2.16
CA GLN A 53 -7.16 12.54 2.71
C GLN A 53 -6.52 12.06 4.01
N PHE A 54 -7.27 11.39 4.87
CA PHE A 54 -6.72 10.77 6.07
C PHE A 54 -5.63 9.74 5.73
N VAL A 55 -5.90 8.83 4.78
CA VAL A 55 -4.91 7.84 4.33
C VAL A 55 -3.69 8.53 3.72
N ARG A 56 -3.88 9.59 2.93
CA ARG A 56 -2.76 10.37 2.36
C ARG A 56 -1.92 11.10 3.41
N ALA A 57 -2.51 11.48 4.54
CA ALA A 57 -1.79 12.14 5.63
C ALA A 57 -0.86 11.18 6.39
N MET A 58 -1.09 9.87 6.29
CA MET A 58 -0.21 8.85 6.88
C MET A 58 1.04 8.64 6.01
N VAL A 59 1.94 9.62 6.02
CA VAL A 59 3.16 9.59 5.18
C VAL A 59 4.35 9.12 6.01
N SER A 60 4.99 8.04 5.57
CA SER A 60 6.29 7.59 6.08
C SER A 60 7.40 8.11 5.17
N TYR A 61 8.15 9.11 5.62
CA TYR A 61 9.18 9.81 4.81
C TYR A 61 10.42 10.21 5.63
N GLN A 62 10.57 9.68 6.83
CA GLN A 62 11.69 9.98 7.75
C GLN A 62 12.49 8.73 8.09
N ALA A 63 12.54 7.76 7.17
CA ALA A 63 13.40 6.59 7.31
C ALA A 63 14.87 6.96 7.04
N PRO A 64 15.83 6.20 7.55
CA PRO A 64 17.26 6.38 7.24
C PRO A 64 17.55 6.47 5.73
N TYR A 65 16.80 5.74 4.91
CA TYR A 65 16.87 5.81 3.45
C TYR A 65 16.55 7.21 2.92
N ASP A 66 15.51 7.87 3.43
CA ASP A 66 15.08 9.19 2.97
C ASP A 66 16.16 10.24 3.24
N PHE A 67 16.76 10.20 4.43
CA PHE A 67 17.88 11.09 4.77
C PHE A 67 19.11 10.83 3.90
N GLY A 68 19.44 9.57 3.63
CA GLY A 68 20.52 9.20 2.73
C GLY A 68 20.28 9.68 1.30
N LEU A 69 19.06 9.54 0.81
CA LEU A 69 18.67 9.99 -0.53
C LEU A 69 18.75 11.51 -0.67
N VAL A 70 18.32 12.26 0.34
CA VAL A 70 18.45 13.73 0.36
C VAL A 70 19.91 14.14 0.36
N ALA A 71 20.75 13.53 1.23
CA ALA A 71 22.18 13.80 1.30
C ALA A 71 22.92 13.46 -0.02
N ALA A 72 22.41 12.49 -0.76
CA ALA A 72 22.90 12.09 -2.07
C ALA A 72 22.28 12.87 -3.25
N ASN A 73 21.59 14.00 -2.99
CA ASN A 73 20.90 14.81 -3.99
C ASN A 73 19.92 14.03 -4.89
N GLY A 74 19.20 13.07 -4.30
CA GLY A 74 18.23 12.24 -4.99
C GLY A 74 18.82 11.07 -5.80
N ASN A 75 20.12 10.84 -5.70
CA ASN A 75 20.78 9.72 -6.40
C ASN A 75 20.77 8.44 -5.55
N SER A 76 19.82 7.55 -5.80
CA SER A 76 19.70 6.27 -5.11
C SER A 76 20.89 5.31 -5.36
N ASN A 77 21.62 5.49 -6.44
CA ASN A 77 22.81 4.69 -6.75
C ASN A 77 24.06 5.17 -6.01
N ALA A 78 24.03 6.36 -5.42
CA ALA A 78 25.13 6.84 -4.61
C ALA A 78 25.20 6.08 -3.27
N ARG A 79 26.44 5.97 -2.76
CA ARG A 79 26.64 5.49 -1.39
C ARG A 79 26.02 6.48 -0.39
N PHE A 80 25.22 6.01 0.52
CA PHE A 80 24.62 6.81 1.59
C PHE A 80 25.58 6.86 2.79
N SER A 81 25.92 8.06 3.22
CA SER A 81 26.87 8.28 4.33
C SER A 81 26.33 7.90 5.70
N ASN A 82 25.00 7.86 5.82
CA ASN A 82 24.27 7.46 7.03
C ASN A 82 23.95 5.95 7.08
N PHE A 83 24.38 5.19 6.07
CA PHE A 83 24.25 3.74 6.00
C PHE A 83 25.58 3.07 6.32
N THR A 84 25.52 1.92 6.98
CA THR A 84 26.66 1.00 7.11
C THR A 84 27.03 0.40 5.76
N GLU A 85 28.19 -0.31 5.70
CA GLU A 85 28.60 -1.05 4.50
C GLU A 85 27.54 -2.07 4.05
N LEU A 86 26.97 -2.82 5.01
CA LEU A 86 25.97 -3.84 4.72
C LEU A 86 24.64 -3.24 4.25
N GLU A 87 24.21 -2.12 4.84
CA GLU A 87 23.00 -1.42 4.39
C GLU A 87 23.18 -0.84 2.99
N ASN A 88 24.34 -0.26 2.67
CA ASN A 88 24.65 0.18 1.32
C ASN A 88 24.66 -0.99 0.33
N LEU A 89 25.26 -2.13 0.70
CA LEU A 89 25.25 -3.33 -0.13
C LEU A 89 23.80 -3.84 -0.34
N GLY A 90 22.98 -3.89 0.70
CA GLY A 90 21.57 -4.25 0.60
C GLY A 90 20.80 -3.32 -0.33
N LYS A 91 21.01 -2.00 -0.19
CA LYS A 91 20.44 -0.98 -1.09
C LYS A 91 20.85 -1.22 -2.55
N ASP A 92 22.13 -1.46 -2.78
CA ASP A 92 22.64 -1.69 -4.14
C ASP A 92 22.10 -3.00 -4.75
N LEU A 93 21.94 -4.04 -3.94
CA LEU A 93 21.26 -5.28 -4.36
C LEU A 93 19.79 -5.02 -4.70
N PHE A 94 19.05 -4.29 -3.86
CA PHE A 94 17.64 -3.97 -4.09
C PHE A 94 17.39 -3.28 -5.44
N PHE A 95 18.28 -2.35 -5.84
CA PHE A 95 18.21 -1.64 -7.12
C PHE A 95 18.93 -2.36 -8.28
N SER A 96 19.54 -3.50 -8.00
CA SER A 96 20.29 -4.25 -9.01
C SER A 96 19.38 -5.08 -9.93
N ARG A 97 19.92 -5.39 -11.12
CA ARG A 97 19.28 -6.37 -12.02
C ARG A 97 19.36 -7.81 -11.50
N ARG A 98 20.17 -8.06 -10.46
CA ARG A 98 20.35 -9.39 -9.90
C ARG A 98 19.15 -9.83 -9.08
N THR A 99 18.63 -8.97 -8.21
CA THR A 99 17.50 -9.24 -7.34
C THR A 99 16.16 -8.74 -7.88
N GLN A 100 16.20 -7.71 -8.75
CA GLN A 100 15.04 -7.13 -9.44
C GLN A 100 13.93 -6.59 -8.54
N CYS A 101 14.18 -6.38 -7.25
CA CYS A 101 13.17 -5.91 -6.29
C CYS A 101 12.54 -4.59 -6.74
N SER A 102 13.36 -3.65 -7.21
CA SER A 102 12.93 -2.34 -7.70
C SER A 102 12.11 -2.37 -8.98
N ASN A 103 12.04 -3.50 -9.71
CA ASN A 103 11.15 -3.62 -10.87
C ASN A 103 9.67 -3.64 -10.50
N CYS A 104 9.37 -4.01 -9.27
CA CYS A 104 8.02 -4.02 -8.72
C CYS A 104 7.84 -2.91 -7.68
N HIS A 105 8.84 -2.68 -6.82
CA HIS A 105 8.85 -1.68 -5.76
C HIS A 105 9.58 -0.40 -6.19
N GLU A 106 9.06 0.26 -7.24
CA GLU A 106 9.74 1.31 -8.01
C GLU A 106 9.46 2.74 -7.54
N THR A 107 8.37 2.97 -6.80
CA THR A 107 8.00 4.33 -6.37
C THR A 107 8.79 4.78 -5.13
N VAL A 108 8.70 6.07 -4.80
CA VAL A 108 9.29 6.63 -3.56
C VAL A 108 8.73 5.99 -2.28
N ALA A 109 7.57 5.36 -2.37
CA ALA A 109 6.98 4.57 -1.29
C ALA A 109 7.37 3.09 -1.35
N PHE A 110 8.26 2.70 -2.27
CA PHE A 110 8.61 1.30 -2.55
C PHE A 110 7.38 0.42 -2.84
N SER A 111 6.42 0.98 -3.57
CA SER A 111 5.22 0.28 -4.07
C SER A 111 5.22 0.27 -5.59
N GLY A 112 4.41 -0.60 -6.19
CA GLY A 112 4.19 -0.61 -7.64
C GLY A 112 2.93 0.14 -8.05
N ASP A 113 2.87 0.51 -9.33
CA ASP A 113 1.74 1.18 -9.97
C ASP A 113 0.63 0.21 -10.41
N ARG A 114 0.97 -1.07 -10.55
CA ARG A 114 0.07 -2.12 -11.05
C ARG A 114 0.28 -3.44 -10.31
N ALA A 115 -0.72 -4.32 -10.39
CA ALA A 115 -0.65 -5.66 -9.82
C ALA A 115 0.40 -6.52 -10.54
N ARG A 116 1.12 -7.33 -9.77
CA ARG A 116 2.18 -8.23 -10.25
C ARG A 116 1.97 -9.64 -9.73
N ASN A 117 2.48 -10.61 -10.46
CA ASN A 117 2.65 -11.98 -10.00
C ASN A 117 4.15 -12.18 -9.70
N ASN A 118 4.49 -12.53 -8.49
CA ASN A 118 5.86 -12.76 -8.03
C ASN A 118 6.31 -14.21 -8.16
N GLY A 119 5.46 -15.08 -8.71
CA GLY A 119 5.78 -16.49 -8.88
C GLY A 119 5.61 -17.35 -7.62
N LEU A 120 4.96 -16.82 -6.58
CA LEU A 120 4.79 -17.51 -5.29
C LEU A 120 4.12 -18.89 -5.41
N ASN A 121 3.22 -19.04 -6.35
CA ASN A 121 2.56 -20.30 -6.68
C ASN A 121 2.62 -20.55 -8.19
N ALA A 122 3.01 -21.76 -8.58
CA ALA A 122 2.97 -22.19 -9.99
C ALA A 122 1.52 -22.20 -10.52
N ASN A 123 0.58 -22.62 -9.67
CA ASN A 123 -0.86 -22.58 -9.92
C ASN A 123 -1.53 -21.89 -8.74
N SER A 124 -1.96 -20.67 -8.90
CA SER A 124 -2.65 -19.94 -7.84
C SER A 124 -4.11 -20.35 -7.75
N THR A 125 -4.56 -20.75 -6.57
CA THR A 125 -5.99 -20.96 -6.27
C THR A 125 -6.68 -19.63 -6.03
N ASP A 126 -5.96 -18.66 -5.47
CA ASP A 126 -6.40 -17.28 -5.41
C ASP A 126 -6.01 -16.57 -6.72
N LEU A 127 -7.00 -16.19 -7.50
CA LEU A 127 -6.79 -15.56 -8.79
C LEU A 127 -6.39 -14.09 -8.69
N GLY A 128 -6.48 -13.47 -7.50
CA GLY A 128 -6.14 -12.06 -7.30
C GLY A 128 -6.86 -11.14 -8.30
N LEU A 129 -6.11 -10.30 -9.03
CA LEU A 129 -6.67 -9.41 -10.05
C LEU A 129 -7.49 -10.16 -11.12
N GLY A 130 -7.11 -11.41 -11.44
CA GLY A 130 -7.82 -12.22 -12.43
C GLY A 130 -9.26 -12.50 -12.05
N ALA A 131 -9.57 -12.64 -10.75
CA ALA A 131 -10.94 -12.80 -10.27
C ALA A 131 -11.81 -11.55 -10.54
N VAL A 132 -11.20 -10.37 -10.55
CA VAL A 132 -11.88 -9.09 -10.79
C VAL A 132 -12.04 -8.81 -12.28
N THR A 133 -10.98 -9.06 -13.07
CA THR A 133 -10.97 -8.72 -14.51
C THR A 133 -11.58 -9.82 -15.41
N GLY A 134 -11.66 -11.05 -14.92
CA GLY A 134 -12.03 -12.22 -15.72
C GLY A 134 -10.95 -12.61 -16.77
N ASN A 135 -9.79 -11.98 -16.75
CA ASN A 135 -8.71 -12.20 -17.70
C ASN A 135 -7.68 -13.17 -17.11
N GLN A 136 -7.48 -14.32 -17.74
CA GLN A 136 -6.51 -15.33 -17.30
C GLN A 136 -5.07 -14.80 -17.18
N ARG A 137 -4.69 -13.78 -17.97
CA ARG A 137 -3.37 -13.15 -17.88
C ARG A 137 -3.16 -12.37 -16.58
N ASP A 138 -4.23 -12.09 -15.84
CA ASP A 138 -4.21 -11.39 -14.57
C ASP A 138 -4.30 -12.33 -13.36
N ASN A 139 -4.39 -13.64 -13.60
CA ASN A 139 -4.42 -14.63 -12.53
C ASN A 139 -3.13 -14.60 -11.70
N GLY A 140 -3.31 -14.63 -10.37
CA GLY A 140 -2.20 -14.61 -9.41
C GLY A 140 -1.46 -13.28 -9.34
N LYS A 141 -2.01 -12.20 -9.92
CA LYS A 141 -1.48 -10.85 -9.76
C LYS A 141 -2.11 -10.17 -8.55
N PHE A 142 -1.26 -9.65 -7.69
CA PHE A 142 -1.66 -8.92 -6.48
C PHE A 142 -1.07 -7.51 -6.48
N LYS A 143 -1.64 -6.63 -5.67
CA LYS A 143 -1.14 -5.28 -5.47
C LYS A 143 0.29 -5.33 -4.92
N VAL A 144 1.17 -4.52 -5.47
CA VAL A 144 2.52 -4.31 -4.94
C VAL A 144 2.43 -3.24 -3.85
N ASN A 145 2.36 -3.70 -2.60
CA ASN A 145 2.27 -2.83 -1.43
C ASN A 145 3.57 -2.08 -1.17
N SER A 146 3.49 -0.99 -0.40
CA SER A 146 4.65 -0.27 0.08
C SER A 146 5.52 -1.16 0.99
N LEU A 147 6.85 -1.03 0.86
CA LEU A 147 7.78 -1.66 1.79
C LEU A 147 8.12 -0.77 3.00
N ARG A 148 7.50 0.40 3.10
CA ARG A 148 7.72 1.27 4.26
C ARG A 148 7.10 0.66 5.51
N ASN A 149 7.87 0.66 6.61
CA ASN A 149 7.52 0.03 7.89
C ASN A 149 7.27 -1.49 7.80
N ILE A 150 7.82 -2.14 6.79
CA ILE A 150 7.52 -3.54 6.48
C ILE A 150 7.92 -4.49 7.63
N GLU A 151 8.94 -4.16 8.40
CA GLU A 151 9.38 -4.92 9.59
C GLU A 151 8.25 -5.11 10.62
N LEU A 152 7.28 -4.18 10.66
CA LEU A 152 6.19 -4.15 11.64
C LEU A 152 4.90 -4.81 11.14
N THR A 153 4.89 -5.33 9.90
CA THR A 153 3.64 -5.74 9.24
C THR A 153 3.62 -7.21 8.80
N SER A 154 4.30 -8.08 9.56
CA SER A 154 4.16 -9.52 9.38
C SER A 154 2.70 -9.98 9.64
N PRO A 155 2.23 -11.08 9.03
CA PRO A 155 2.91 -11.94 8.07
C PRO A 155 2.94 -11.39 6.63
N TYR A 156 3.83 -11.94 5.80
CA TYR A 156 4.12 -11.45 4.45
C TYR A 156 3.50 -12.31 3.35
N MET A 157 3.47 -11.73 2.13
CA MET A 157 2.78 -12.17 0.92
C MET A 157 1.27 -11.97 1.01
N HIS A 158 0.54 -12.24 -0.09
CA HIS A 158 -0.91 -12.05 -0.14
C HIS A 158 -1.71 -13.02 0.74
N ASP A 159 -1.12 -14.15 1.07
CA ASP A 159 -1.71 -15.21 1.88
C ASP A 159 -1.07 -15.34 3.28
N GLY A 160 -0.14 -14.45 3.61
CA GLY A 160 0.49 -14.42 4.93
C GLY A 160 1.38 -15.62 5.26
N ARG A 161 1.96 -16.29 4.25
CA ARG A 161 2.71 -17.54 4.46
C ARG A 161 4.07 -17.38 5.11
N PHE A 162 4.67 -16.21 5.07
CA PHE A 162 5.98 -15.93 5.65
C PHE A 162 5.85 -15.03 6.87
N GLU A 163 6.49 -15.44 7.95
CA GLU A 163 6.47 -14.71 9.23
C GLU A 163 7.62 -13.72 9.35
N THR A 164 8.71 -13.92 8.60
CA THR A 164 9.92 -13.10 8.68
C THR A 164 10.33 -12.55 7.32
N LEU A 165 11.09 -11.44 7.35
CA LEU A 165 11.67 -10.86 6.13
C LEU A 165 12.77 -11.75 5.54
N GLU A 166 13.47 -12.52 6.38
CA GLU A 166 14.45 -13.51 5.93
C GLU A 166 13.79 -14.56 5.04
N GLU A 167 12.64 -15.11 5.44
CA GLU A 167 11.88 -16.07 4.62
C GLU A 167 11.44 -15.47 3.28
N VAL A 168 11.10 -14.17 3.25
CA VAL A 168 10.75 -13.46 2.01
C VAL A 168 11.95 -13.32 1.08
N ILE A 169 13.15 -13.11 1.63
CA ILE A 169 14.37 -12.91 0.84
C ILE A 169 14.92 -14.26 0.35
N ASP A 170 14.74 -15.33 1.12
CA ASP A 170 15.18 -16.69 0.78
C ASP A 170 14.28 -17.35 -0.28
N PHE A 171 13.05 -16.86 -0.45
CA PHE A 171 12.11 -17.27 -1.50
C PHE A 171 12.55 -16.81 -2.90
#